data_130dd762f3ed89c874cec317d82a7926
#
_entry.id   130dd762f3ed89c874cec317d82a7926
#
_cell.length_a   1.000
_cell.length_b   1.000
_cell.length_c   1.000
_cell.angle_alpha   90.00
_cell.angle_beta   90.00
_cell.angle_gamma   90.00
#
_symmetry.space_group_name_H-M   'P 1'
#
loop_
_entity.id
_entity.type
_entity.pdbx_description
1 polymer ?
#
loop_
_entity_poly.entity_id
_entity_poly.type
_entity_poly.pdbx_seq_one_letter_code
_entity_poly.pdbx_strand_id
1 'polypeptide(L)'
;MDFNQIINRNNTGSVKWDFIERHFGDGAGKLLPMWVSDFDFACPPEVQAALHQRIEHGVFGYSERDEAYFNALLHWFSSRHQLTLKQEWVCSVEGVVPGLALLVQMLTHPGDGVVVQGPYYGSFAKIITLNGRKLLENPLSESPDEGYQMDFCQLERLFRHERPLLMILCNPHNPTGRCWSANELEQLLLLCEAYDVTLISDEIWADLLLPGETFTSVLHLGERWHKRVISATAASKTFGLSSLRISNFLIPDPTLRQRFLSRLDAHGLDVFNALSVQAATTAWNESRQWLDSLLDYLAENRRWFVEQATEHLPWARIVPAQGTYLLWMDCKKLGLDDEQLKWVMADVAGIAPSMGSSFGPAGSGFIRLNLGCPRTYLEMAIDGLKRISVKTIKGIPTGG
;
A
#
# COMPACT_ATOMS: atom_id res chain seq x y z
N MET A 1 -9.81 21.59 -8.72
CA MET A 1 -9.29 21.37 -7.35
C MET A 1 -7.86 21.84 -7.30
N ASP A 2 -7.42 22.44 -6.21
CA ASP A 2 -6.03 22.91 -6.09
C ASP A 2 -5.24 21.97 -5.17
N PHE A 3 -4.52 21.02 -5.78
CA PHE A 3 -3.63 20.10 -5.06
C PHE A 3 -2.28 20.74 -4.69
N ASN A 4 -2.01 22.00 -5.06
CA ASN A 4 -0.83 22.73 -4.61
C ASN A 4 -1.05 23.40 -3.24
N GLN A 5 -2.27 23.42 -2.73
CA GLN A 5 -2.55 23.99 -1.43
C GLN A 5 -1.80 23.21 -0.33
N ILE A 6 -0.98 23.92 0.44
CA ILE A 6 -0.31 23.37 1.61
C ILE A 6 -1.28 23.38 2.79
N ILE A 7 -1.61 22.19 3.28
CA ILE A 7 -2.45 22.00 4.47
C ILE A 7 -1.54 21.73 5.66
N ASN A 8 -1.62 22.58 6.68
CA ASN A 8 -0.86 22.33 7.91
C ASN A 8 -1.41 21.12 8.65
N ARG A 9 -0.59 20.08 8.80
CA ARG A 9 -0.92 18.85 9.51
C ARG A 9 -0.27 18.73 10.88
N ASN A 10 0.46 19.74 11.34
CA ASN A 10 1.02 19.77 12.69
C ASN A 10 -0.10 19.98 13.72
N ASN A 11 0.01 19.33 14.86
CA ASN A 11 -0.96 19.32 15.95
C ASN A 11 -2.34 18.76 15.57
N THR A 12 -2.36 17.82 14.64
CA THR A 12 -3.58 17.11 14.20
C THR A 12 -3.59 15.64 14.64
N GLY A 13 -2.58 15.19 15.35
CA GLY A 13 -2.37 13.76 15.70
C GLY A 13 -1.85 12.95 14.51
N SER A 14 -1.31 13.61 13.50
CA SER A 14 -0.77 12.95 12.31
C SER A 14 0.48 12.14 12.64
N VAL A 15 0.44 10.82 12.40
CA VAL A 15 1.63 9.95 12.56
C VAL A 15 2.78 10.44 11.69
N LYS A 16 2.49 10.90 10.48
CA LYS A 16 3.47 11.38 9.51
C LYS A 16 4.19 12.64 9.98
N TRP A 17 3.47 13.58 10.59
CA TRP A 17 3.99 14.91 10.96
C TRP A 17 4.31 15.02 12.46
N ASP A 18 3.33 14.71 13.34
CA ASP A 18 3.46 14.98 14.78
C ASP A 18 4.28 13.91 15.53
N PHE A 19 4.42 12.70 14.95
CA PHE A 19 5.14 11.60 15.59
C PHE A 19 6.40 11.17 14.84
N ILE A 20 6.94 12.03 13.98
CA ILE A 20 8.15 11.76 13.20
C ILE A 20 9.36 11.43 14.10
N GLU A 21 9.52 12.10 15.24
CA GLU A 21 10.63 11.88 16.18
C GLU A 21 10.64 10.48 16.78
N ARG A 22 9.48 9.84 16.93
CA ARG A 22 9.41 8.43 17.40
C ARG A 22 10.07 7.44 16.43
N HIS A 23 10.22 7.82 15.16
CA HIS A 23 10.73 6.95 14.10
C HIS A 23 12.12 7.35 13.61
N PHE A 24 12.45 8.63 13.69
CA PHE A 24 13.69 9.17 13.17
C PHE A 24 14.63 9.72 14.25
N GLY A 25 14.19 9.77 15.51
CA GLY A 25 14.97 10.26 16.65
C GLY A 25 14.71 11.72 16.96
N ASP A 26 15.29 12.18 18.07
CA ASP A 26 15.12 13.55 18.56
C ASP A 26 15.61 14.59 17.55
N GLY A 27 14.85 15.67 17.41
CA GLY A 27 15.14 16.75 16.44
C GLY A 27 14.68 16.47 15.02
N ALA A 28 14.07 15.32 14.74
CA ALA A 28 13.53 14.99 13.42
C ALA A 28 12.26 15.80 13.07
N GLY A 29 11.69 16.56 14.00
CA GLY A 29 10.53 17.41 13.76
C GLY A 29 10.73 18.49 12.68
N LYS A 30 11.99 18.80 12.32
CA LYS A 30 12.37 19.72 11.23
C LYS A 30 12.48 19.07 9.86
N LEU A 31 12.44 17.73 9.79
CA LEU A 31 12.56 16.98 8.54
C LEU A 31 11.28 17.06 7.73
N LEU A 32 11.42 17.07 6.41
CA LEU A 32 10.27 16.92 5.50
C LEU A 32 9.82 15.45 5.50
N PRO A 33 8.61 15.13 6.00
CA PRO A 33 8.16 13.76 6.12
C PRO A 33 7.66 13.22 4.78
N MET A 34 8.35 12.19 4.26
CA MET A 34 8.00 11.49 3.02
C MET A 34 7.81 9.97 3.22
N TRP A 35 7.58 9.53 4.44
CA TRP A 35 7.63 8.11 4.84
C TRP A 35 6.26 7.41 4.92
N VAL A 36 5.26 8.01 5.54
CA VAL A 36 3.92 7.41 5.64
C VAL A 36 3.21 7.51 4.30
N SER A 37 2.56 6.43 3.87
CA SER A 37 1.77 6.38 2.63
C SER A 37 0.34 6.88 2.86
N ASP A 38 0.20 8.14 3.28
CA ASP A 38 -1.04 8.91 3.30
C ASP A 38 -0.86 10.22 2.53
N PHE A 39 -1.96 10.82 2.07
CA PHE A 39 -1.92 12.09 1.34
C PHE A 39 -1.68 13.28 2.26
N ASP A 40 -1.07 14.33 1.71
CA ASP A 40 -1.08 15.69 2.28
C ASP A 40 -2.13 16.59 1.59
N PHE A 41 -3.11 16.00 0.96
CA PHE A 41 -4.27 16.66 0.35
C PHE A 41 -5.52 16.47 1.20
N ALA A 42 -6.47 17.41 1.09
CA ALA A 42 -7.81 17.20 1.61
C ALA A 42 -8.49 16.04 0.86
N CYS A 43 -9.30 15.26 1.56
CA CYS A 43 -10.16 14.28 0.92
C CYS A 43 -11.23 14.97 0.05
N PRO A 44 -11.96 14.26 -0.83
CA PRO A 44 -12.96 14.84 -1.70
C PRO A 44 -13.95 15.76 -0.97
N PRO A 45 -14.33 16.92 -1.55
CA PRO A 45 -15.28 17.84 -0.93
C PRO A 45 -16.64 17.21 -0.61
N GLU A 46 -17.10 16.30 -1.47
CA GLU A 46 -18.34 15.54 -1.28
C GLU A 46 -18.27 14.68 -0.01
N VAL A 47 -17.13 14.04 0.21
CA VAL A 47 -16.88 13.24 1.42
C VAL A 47 -16.86 14.15 2.66
N GLN A 48 -16.22 15.32 2.58
CA GLN A 48 -16.21 16.28 3.69
C GLN A 48 -17.64 16.72 4.02
N ALA A 49 -18.44 17.08 3.01
CA ALA A 49 -19.83 17.50 3.18
C ALA A 49 -20.68 16.39 3.83
N ALA A 50 -20.54 15.15 3.37
CA ALA A 50 -21.26 14.00 3.93
C ALA A 50 -20.90 13.73 5.39
N LEU A 51 -19.61 13.85 5.74
CA LEU A 51 -19.15 13.73 7.12
C LEU A 51 -19.68 14.86 8.01
N HIS A 52 -19.67 16.11 7.54
CA HIS A 52 -20.27 17.24 8.27
C HIS A 52 -21.76 16.99 8.55
N GLN A 53 -22.53 16.60 7.54
CA GLN A 53 -23.95 16.26 7.71
C GLN A 53 -24.15 15.15 8.73
N ARG A 54 -23.30 14.13 8.73
CA ARG A 54 -23.39 13.03 9.70
C ARG A 54 -23.07 13.48 11.13
N ILE A 55 -22.11 14.41 11.27
CA ILE A 55 -21.76 15.00 12.57
C ILE A 55 -22.90 15.90 13.08
N GLU A 56 -23.49 16.73 12.24
CA GLU A 56 -24.64 17.60 12.57
C GLU A 56 -25.87 16.81 13.05
N HIS A 57 -26.10 15.60 12.52
CA HIS A 57 -27.15 14.72 13.02
C HIS A 57 -27.00 14.37 14.51
N GLY A 58 -25.75 14.28 15.02
CA GLY A 58 -25.43 14.21 16.44
C GLY A 58 -25.70 12.88 17.17
N VAL A 59 -26.31 11.89 16.54
CA VAL A 59 -26.59 10.57 17.16
C VAL A 59 -25.64 9.51 16.58
N PHE A 60 -24.71 8.99 17.37
CA PHE A 60 -23.71 8.00 17.01
C PHE A 60 -24.01 6.64 17.63
N GLY A 61 -25.17 6.06 17.28
CA GLY A 61 -25.55 4.70 17.64
C GLY A 61 -24.80 3.67 16.79
N TYR A 62 -25.09 2.38 17.05
CA TYR A 62 -24.56 1.30 16.21
C TYR A 62 -24.98 1.51 14.76
N SER A 63 -24.05 1.29 13.85
CA SER A 63 -24.24 1.48 12.41
C SER A 63 -23.90 0.21 11.67
N GLU A 64 -24.58 0.00 10.55
CA GLU A 64 -24.40 -1.12 9.64
C GLU A 64 -24.19 -0.60 8.21
N ARG A 65 -23.66 -1.43 7.36
CA ARG A 65 -23.58 -1.19 5.93
C ARG A 65 -24.95 -1.47 5.32
N ASP A 66 -25.53 -0.46 4.69
CA ASP A 66 -26.81 -0.56 4.01
C ASP A 66 -26.64 -0.91 2.51
N GLU A 67 -27.77 -1.01 1.80
CA GLU A 67 -27.74 -1.24 0.35
C GLU A 67 -26.96 -0.16 -0.41
N ALA A 68 -26.98 1.09 0.06
CA ALA A 68 -26.26 2.18 -0.59
C ALA A 68 -24.74 1.95 -0.56
N TYR A 69 -24.21 1.45 0.56
CA TYR A 69 -22.82 1.07 0.69
C TYR A 69 -22.42 -0.04 -0.31
N PHE A 70 -23.19 -1.12 -0.35
CA PHE A 70 -22.89 -2.23 -1.25
C PHE A 70 -23.03 -1.82 -2.71
N ASN A 71 -24.11 -1.10 -3.06
CA ASN A 71 -24.31 -0.62 -4.42
C ASN A 71 -23.20 0.31 -4.88
N ALA A 72 -22.72 1.21 -4.01
CA ALA A 72 -21.59 2.10 -4.30
C ALA A 72 -20.31 1.30 -4.61
N LEU A 73 -19.97 0.33 -3.76
CA LEU A 73 -18.81 -0.54 -3.95
C LEU A 73 -18.91 -1.36 -5.25
N LEU A 74 -20.04 -2.03 -5.47
CA LEU A 74 -20.25 -2.86 -6.66
C LEU A 74 -20.21 -2.04 -7.95
N HIS A 75 -20.85 -0.86 -7.94
CA HIS A 75 -20.82 0.06 -9.07
C HIS A 75 -19.40 0.59 -9.34
N TRP A 76 -18.65 0.93 -8.30
CA TRP A 76 -17.26 1.36 -8.43
C TRP A 76 -16.41 0.31 -9.16
N PHE A 77 -16.46 -0.93 -8.70
CA PHE A 77 -15.69 -2.01 -9.31
C PHE A 77 -16.14 -2.32 -10.74
N SER A 78 -17.42 -2.36 -11.02
CA SER A 78 -17.94 -2.62 -12.36
C SER A 78 -17.59 -1.50 -13.34
N SER A 79 -17.71 -0.23 -12.92
CA SER A 79 -17.53 0.93 -13.80
C SER A 79 -16.07 1.36 -13.96
N ARG A 80 -15.21 1.13 -12.96
CA ARG A 80 -13.80 1.54 -13.00
C ARG A 80 -12.86 0.39 -13.36
N HIS A 81 -13.11 -0.79 -12.84
CA HIS A 81 -12.26 -1.95 -13.03
C HIS A 81 -12.86 -3.01 -13.97
N GLN A 82 -14.08 -2.82 -14.50
CA GLN A 82 -14.80 -3.81 -15.31
C GLN A 82 -14.93 -5.17 -14.61
N LEU A 83 -14.98 -5.16 -13.29
CA LEU A 83 -15.11 -6.34 -12.45
C LEU A 83 -16.50 -6.42 -11.83
N THR A 84 -17.27 -7.44 -12.21
CA THR A 84 -18.59 -7.70 -11.63
C THR A 84 -18.45 -8.49 -10.34
N LEU A 85 -18.76 -7.85 -9.23
CA LEU A 85 -18.75 -8.45 -7.90
C LEU A 85 -20.18 -8.86 -7.50
N LYS A 86 -20.29 -9.87 -6.63
CA LYS A 86 -21.52 -10.20 -5.95
C LYS A 86 -21.50 -9.62 -4.54
N GLN A 87 -22.61 -9.05 -4.09
CA GLN A 87 -22.73 -8.46 -2.75
C GLN A 87 -22.34 -9.46 -1.66
N GLU A 88 -22.74 -10.71 -1.81
CA GLU A 88 -22.44 -11.79 -0.87
C GLU A 88 -20.93 -12.05 -0.68
N TRP A 89 -20.07 -11.67 -1.64
CA TRP A 89 -18.62 -11.83 -1.52
C TRP A 89 -17.99 -10.83 -0.56
N VAL A 90 -18.71 -9.75 -0.23
CA VAL A 90 -18.16 -8.60 0.50
C VAL A 90 -18.17 -8.85 2.01
N CYS A 91 -16.99 -8.99 2.58
CA CYS A 91 -16.76 -9.09 4.03
C CYS A 91 -15.99 -7.85 4.47
N SER A 92 -16.65 -6.91 5.15
CA SER A 92 -15.99 -5.67 5.58
C SER A 92 -15.32 -5.83 6.94
N VAL A 93 -14.22 -5.09 7.12
CA VAL A 93 -13.38 -5.10 8.34
C VAL A 93 -12.84 -3.69 8.58
N GLU A 94 -12.59 -3.33 9.83
CA GLU A 94 -11.92 -2.08 10.18
C GLU A 94 -10.43 -2.09 9.82
N GLY A 95 -10.12 -2.01 8.53
CA GLY A 95 -8.78 -1.93 7.97
C GLY A 95 -8.23 -3.26 7.45
N VAL A 96 -7.41 -3.17 6.39
CA VAL A 96 -6.85 -4.34 5.69
C VAL A 96 -5.92 -5.16 6.59
N VAL A 97 -5.03 -4.52 7.34
CA VAL A 97 -4.05 -5.24 8.19
C VAL A 97 -4.71 -6.12 9.25
N PRO A 98 -5.74 -5.68 10.00
CA PRO A 98 -6.49 -6.56 10.91
C PRO A 98 -7.16 -7.73 10.21
N GLY A 99 -7.78 -7.50 9.06
CA GLY A 99 -8.42 -8.57 8.28
C GLY A 99 -7.42 -9.60 7.76
N LEU A 100 -6.26 -9.15 7.28
CA LEU A 100 -5.15 -10.04 6.89
C LEU A 100 -4.65 -10.86 8.08
N ALA A 101 -4.52 -10.27 9.28
CA ALA A 101 -4.10 -10.99 10.48
C ALA A 101 -5.09 -12.10 10.84
N LEU A 102 -6.40 -11.83 10.74
CA LEU A 102 -7.45 -12.85 10.97
C LEU A 102 -7.40 -13.96 9.93
N LEU A 103 -7.17 -13.64 8.65
CA LEU A 103 -7.02 -14.64 7.59
C LEU A 103 -5.77 -15.51 7.81
N VAL A 104 -4.63 -14.92 8.20
CA VAL A 104 -3.44 -15.68 8.58
C VAL A 104 -3.75 -16.66 9.70
N GLN A 105 -4.44 -16.23 10.75
CA GLN A 105 -4.83 -17.11 11.87
C GLN A 105 -5.85 -18.19 11.44
N MET A 106 -6.77 -17.86 10.54
CA MET A 106 -7.84 -18.76 10.10
C MET A 106 -7.33 -19.86 9.14
N LEU A 107 -6.39 -19.48 8.26
CA LEU A 107 -5.94 -20.36 7.16
C LEU A 107 -4.67 -21.12 7.48
N THR A 108 -4.00 -20.80 8.60
CA THR A 108 -2.74 -21.42 9.00
C THR A 108 -2.72 -21.70 10.50
N HIS A 109 -1.75 -22.51 10.94
CA HIS A 109 -1.44 -22.79 12.35
C HIS A 109 -0.09 -22.18 12.74
N PRO A 110 0.21 -21.98 14.04
CA PRO A 110 1.56 -21.62 14.48
C PRO A 110 2.61 -22.60 13.93
N GLY A 111 3.69 -22.04 13.36
CA GLY A 111 4.75 -22.81 12.69
C GLY A 111 4.57 -22.98 11.18
N ASP A 112 3.37 -22.79 10.62
CA ASP A 112 3.15 -22.85 9.19
C ASP A 112 3.82 -21.69 8.46
N GLY A 113 4.23 -21.93 7.20
CA GLY A 113 4.81 -20.92 6.32
C GLY A 113 3.77 -20.04 5.64
N VAL A 114 4.03 -18.73 5.61
CA VAL A 114 3.26 -17.76 4.81
C VAL A 114 4.23 -17.02 3.90
N VAL A 115 3.94 -17.04 2.60
CA VAL A 115 4.83 -16.45 1.58
C VAL A 115 4.49 -15.00 1.32
N VAL A 116 5.54 -14.17 1.18
CA VAL A 116 5.48 -12.79 0.69
C VAL A 116 6.57 -12.56 -0.36
N GLN A 117 6.41 -11.56 -1.21
CA GLN A 117 7.39 -11.21 -2.23
C GLN A 117 8.19 -9.97 -1.83
N GLY A 118 9.51 -10.15 -1.67
CA GLY A 118 10.42 -9.07 -1.28
C GLY A 118 10.92 -8.24 -2.47
N PRO A 119 11.05 -6.89 -2.28
CA PRO A 119 10.75 -6.12 -1.06
C PRO A 119 9.23 -6.07 -0.78
N TYR A 120 8.80 -6.18 0.47
CA TYR A 120 7.39 -6.29 0.84
C TYR A 120 6.96 -5.23 1.86
N TYR A 121 5.67 -4.94 1.94
CA TYR A 121 5.13 -4.07 2.99
C TYR A 121 5.38 -4.67 4.37
N GLY A 122 6.14 -3.98 5.23
CA GLY A 122 6.61 -4.49 6.52
C GLY A 122 5.51 -4.99 7.46
N SER A 123 4.26 -4.53 7.31
CA SER A 123 3.14 -5.06 8.09
C SER A 123 2.81 -6.51 7.75
N PHE A 124 3.11 -6.99 6.54
CA PHE A 124 2.91 -8.42 6.21
C PHE A 124 3.82 -9.29 7.05
N ALA A 125 5.11 -8.96 7.15
CA ALA A 125 6.04 -9.67 8.01
C ALA A 125 5.59 -9.65 9.48
N LYS A 126 5.13 -8.49 9.97
CA LYS A 126 4.64 -8.34 11.35
C LYS A 126 3.44 -9.23 11.64
N ILE A 127 2.40 -9.24 10.79
CA ILE A 127 1.22 -10.07 11.03
C ILE A 127 1.53 -11.56 10.92
N ILE A 128 2.50 -11.96 10.11
CA ILE A 128 2.95 -13.35 9.98
C ILE A 128 3.70 -13.77 11.26
N THR A 129 4.76 -13.05 11.61
CA THR A 129 5.68 -13.43 12.69
C THR A 129 5.06 -13.27 14.08
N LEU A 130 4.33 -12.17 14.34
CA LEU A 130 3.66 -11.95 15.62
C LEU A 130 2.51 -12.92 15.88
N ASN A 131 1.98 -13.56 14.84
CA ASN A 131 1.02 -14.66 14.97
C ASN A 131 1.69 -16.04 15.03
N GLY A 132 3.02 -16.11 15.16
CA GLY A 132 3.76 -17.35 15.29
C GLY A 132 3.91 -18.17 14.00
N ARG A 133 3.72 -17.55 12.83
CA ARG A 133 3.91 -18.16 11.52
C ARG A 133 5.33 -17.89 11.02
N LYS A 134 5.82 -18.77 10.16
CA LYS A 134 7.10 -18.58 9.46
C LYS A 134 6.90 -17.58 8.31
N LEU A 135 7.70 -16.54 8.29
CA LEU A 135 7.81 -15.67 7.12
C LEU A 135 8.67 -16.36 6.06
N LEU A 136 8.10 -16.63 4.91
CA LEU A 136 8.79 -17.20 3.76
C LEU A 136 8.91 -16.15 2.67
N GLU A 137 10.12 -15.85 2.24
CA GLU A 137 10.38 -14.80 1.26
C GLU A 137 10.63 -15.39 -0.13
N ASN A 138 9.88 -14.90 -1.11
CA ASN A 138 10.20 -15.05 -2.53
C ASN A 138 10.72 -13.70 -3.05
N PRO A 139 12.02 -13.46 -3.11
CA PRO A 139 12.56 -12.23 -3.64
C PRO A 139 12.13 -12.02 -5.09
N LEU A 140 11.64 -10.82 -5.39
CA LEU A 140 11.40 -10.41 -6.77
C LEU A 140 12.74 -10.18 -7.47
N SER A 141 12.81 -10.57 -8.74
CA SER A 141 13.95 -10.27 -9.59
C SER A 141 13.88 -8.83 -10.06
N GLU A 142 14.95 -8.08 -9.89
CA GLU A 142 15.02 -6.69 -10.35
C GLU A 142 15.73 -6.60 -11.70
N SER A 143 15.06 -5.98 -12.68
CA SER A 143 15.62 -5.55 -13.96
C SER A 143 15.74 -4.02 -13.96
N PRO A 144 16.89 -3.42 -14.29
CA PRO A 144 17.06 -1.97 -14.31
C PRO A 144 16.06 -1.25 -15.22
N ASP A 145 15.71 -1.86 -16.35
CA ASP A 145 14.87 -1.24 -17.39
C ASP A 145 13.39 -1.62 -17.26
N GLU A 146 13.09 -2.84 -16.78
CA GLU A 146 11.73 -3.38 -16.70
C GLU A 146 11.14 -3.35 -15.30
N GLY A 147 11.95 -2.99 -14.29
CA GLY A 147 11.56 -3.00 -12.89
C GLY A 147 11.55 -4.41 -12.29
N TYR A 148 10.61 -4.69 -11.42
CA TYR A 148 10.55 -5.95 -10.69
C TYR A 148 9.67 -7.00 -11.39
N GLN A 149 10.10 -8.27 -11.32
CA GLN A 149 9.42 -9.42 -11.88
C GLN A 149 9.32 -10.55 -10.86
N MET A 150 8.31 -11.42 -10.97
CA MET A 150 8.20 -12.61 -10.13
C MET A 150 9.23 -13.66 -10.55
N ASP A 151 10.00 -14.20 -9.60
CA ASP A 151 10.82 -15.38 -9.82
C ASP A 151 9.99 -16.64 -9.56
N PHE A 152 9.28 -17.10 -10.59
CA PHE A 152 8.45 -18.30 -10.53
C PHE A 152 9.25 -19.58 -10.27
N CYS A 153 10.50 -19.66 -10.72
CA CYS A 153 11.36 -20.81 -10.49
C CYS A 153 11.73 -20.93 -9.00
N GLN A 154 12.08 -19.80 -8.38
CA GLN A 154 12.36 -19.76 -6.94
C GLN A 154 11.08 -19.99 -6.13
N LEU A 155 9.94 -19.41 -6.56
CA LEU A 155 8.65 -19.57 -5.91
C LEU A 155 8.20 -21.05 -5.91
N GLU A 156 8.35 -21.75 -7.05
CA GLU A 156 8.01 -23.16 -7.13
C GLU A 156 8.89 -24.02 -6.21
N ARG A 157 10.20 -23.74 -6.18
CA ARG A 157 11.11 -24.42 -5.23
C ARG A 157 10.68 -24.19 -3.79
N LEU A 158 10.33 -22.96 -3.44
CA LEU A 158 9.86 -22.59 -2.10
C LEU A 158 8.59 -23.37 -1.74
N PHE A 159 7.59 -23.40 -2.62
CA PHE A 159 6.34 -24.15 -2.41
C PHE A 159 6.58 -25.65 -2.23
N ARG A 160 7.48 -26.23 -3.03
CA ARG A 160 7.82 -27.66 -2.96
C ARG A 160 8.48 -28.04 -1.64
N HIS A 161 9.40 -27.21 -1.12
CA HIS A 161 10.19 -27.52 0.06
C HIS A 161 9.49 -27.12 1.36
N GLU A 162 8.93 -25.93 1.44
CA GLU A 162 8.33 -25.37 2.65
C GLU A 162 6.84 -25.71 2.79
N ARG A 163 6.16 -26.08 1.70
CA ARG A 163 4.74 -26.40 1.64
C ARG A 163 3.86 -25.36 2.37
N PRO A 164 3.94 -24.06 2.00
CA PRO A 164 3.14 -23.05 2.62
C PRO A 164 1.65 -23.27 2.35
N LEU A 165 0.79 -22.83 3.27
CA LEU A 165 -0.65 -22.86 3.09
C LEU A 165 -1.21 -21.55 2.52
N LEU A 166 -0.42 -20.46 2.62
CA LEU A 166 -0.86 -19.10 2.34
C LEU A 166 0.23 -18.28 1.68
N MET A 167 -0.16 -17.48 0.70
CA MET A 167 0.66 -16.40 0.13
C MET A 167 -0.11 -15.08 0.20
N ILE A 168 0.59 -14.00 0.55
CA ILE A 168 0.07 -12.63 0.51
C ILE A 168 0.77 -11.90 -0.64
N LEU A 169 -0.01 -11.54 -1.66
CA LEU A 169 0.39 -10.72 -2.79
C LEU A 169 0.00 -9.27 -2.55
N CYS A 170 0.80 -8.33 -3.03
CA CYS A 170 0.43 -6.91 -3.12
C CYS A 170 0.30 -6.52 -4.60
N ASN A 171 -0.86 -5.94 -5.01
CA ASN A 171 -1.14 -5.59 -6.39
C ASN A 171 -2.08 -4.38 -6.51
N PRO A 172 -1.66 -3.21 -6.96
CA PRO A 172 -0.27 -2.81 -7.27
C PRO A 172 0.70 -2.94 -6.10
N HIS A 173 1.95 -3.21 -6.41
CA HIS A 173 2.94 -3.62 -5.42
C HIS A 173 3.56 -2.44 -4.66
N ASN A 174 3.54 -2.48 -3.34
CA ASN A 174 4.25 -1.56 -2.46
C ASN A 174 5.49 -2.27 -1.89
N PRO A 175 6.73 -1.78 -2.16
CA PRO A 175 7.07 -0.39 -2.50
C PRO A 175 7.32 -0.10 -3.99
N THR A 176 7.34 -1.08 -4.87
CA THR A 176 7.92 -0.95 -6.21
C THR A 176 7.00 -0.27 -7.23
N GLY A 177 5.69 -0.21 -6.95
CA GLY A 177 4.69 0.32 -7.88
C GLY A 177 4.37 -0.60 -9.07
N ARG A 178 4.80 -1.86 -9.04
CA ARG A 178 4.54 -2.85 -10.10
C ARG A 178 3.06 -3.26 -10.11
N CYS A 179 2.43 -3.31 -11.28
CA CYS A 179 1.13 -3.92 -11.51
C CYS A 179 1.33 -5.27 -12.19
N TRP A 180 0.80 -6.33 -11.59
CA TRP A 180 0.97 -7.67 -12.15
C TRP A 180 -0.01 -7.88 -13.30
N SER A 181 0.50 -8.36 -14.43
CA SER A 181 -0.29 -8.68 -15.62
C SER A 181 -1.16 -9.92 -15.40
N ALA A 182 -2.21 -10.07 -16.19
CA ALA A 182 -3.06 -11.26 -16.16
C ALA A 182 -2.26 -12.56 -16.33
N ASN A 183 -1.24 -12.56 -17.20
CA ASN A 183 -0.39 -13.73 -17.43
C ASN A 183 0.45 -14.08 -16.18
N GLU A 184 1.04 -13.08 -15.49
CA GLU A 184 1.81 -13.31 -14.27
C GLU A 184 0.90 -13.83 -13.14
N LEU A 185 -0.29 -13.25 -13.01
CA LEU A 185 -1.27 -13.70 -12.02
C LEU A 185 -1.79 -15.11 -12.32
N GLU A 186 -2.01 -15.47 -13.59
CA GLU A 186 -2.42 -16.82 -13.97
C GLU A 186 -1.32 -17.84 -13.69
N GLN A 187 -0.06 -17.54 -14.00
CA GLN A 187 1.07 -18.40 -13.65
C GLN A 187 1.19 -18.59 -12.13
N LEU A 188 1.00 -17.52 -11.36
CA LEU A 188 0.98 -17.58 -9.90
C LEU A 188 -0.14 -18.49 -9.39
N LEU A 189 -1.35 -18.36 -9.93
CA LEU A 189 -2.50 -19.17 -9.53
C LEU A 189 -2.37 -20.64 -9.92
N LEU A 190 -1.72 -20.94 -11.06
CA LEU A 190 -1.37 -22.33 -11.43
C LEU A 190 -0.42 -22.97 -10.42
N LEU A 191 0.58 -22.24 -9.94
CA LEU A 191 1.44 -22.72 -8.84
C LEU A 191 0.66 -22.86 -7.54
N CYS A 192 -0.17 -21.90 -7.18
CA CYS A 192 -1.03 -22.00 -6.00
C CYS A 192 -1.96 -23.22 -6.05
N GLU A 193 -2.49 -23.54 -7.23
CA GLU A 193 -3.33 -24.74 -7.43
C GLU A 193 -2.52 -26.03 -7.29
N ALA A 194 -1.34 -26.08 -7.91
CA ALA A 194 -0.48 -27.26 -7.90
C ALA A 194 0.03 -27.65 -6.49
N TYR A 195 0.17 -26.66 -5.61
CA TYR A 195 0.71 -26.84 -4.25
C TYR A 195 -0.31 -26.58 -3.14
N ASP A 196 -1.59 -26.42 -3.49
CA ASP A 196 -2.72 -26.13 -2.57
C ASP A 196 -2.52 -24.91 -1.66
N VAL A 197 -1.99 -23.83 -2.23
CA VAL A 197 -1.76 -22.54 -1.57
C VAL A 197 -2.97 -21.63 -1.76
N THR A 198 -3.47 -21.01 -0.70
CA THR A 198 -4.46 -19.92 -0.79
C THR A 198 -3.74 -18.61 -1.06
N LEU A 199 -4.25 -17.81 -2.00
CA LEU A 199 -3.72 -16.50 -2.34
C LEU A 199 -4.61 -15.39 -1.76
N ILE A 200 -4.03 -14.50 -0.95
CA ILE A 200 -4.65 -13.23 -0.59
C ILE A 200 -3.96 -12.13 -1.39
N SER A 201 -4.72 -11.40 -2.19
CA SER A 201 -4.23 -10.24 -2.95
C SER A 201 -4.65 -8.95 -2.25
N ASP A 202 -3.68 -8.21 -1.72
CA ASP A 202 -3.89 -6.86 -1.21
C ASP A 202 -3.92 -5.89 -2.39
N GLU A 203 -5.14 -5.45 -2.75
CA GLU A 203 -5.45 -4.64 -3.93
C GLU A 203 -5.85 -3.19 -3.57
N ILE A 204 -5.42 -2.71 -2.39
CA ILE A 204 -5.79 -1.35 -1.91
C ILE A 204 -5.24 -0.20 -2.76
N TRP A 205 -4.31 -0.49 -3.68
CA TRP A 205 -3.73 0.47 -4.61
C TRP A 205 -4.35 0.43 -6.01
N ALA A 206 -5.38 -0.38 -6.23
CA ALA A 206 -5.97 -0.68 -7.54
C ALA A 206 -6.39 0.56 -8.35
N ASP A 207 -6.87 1.61 -7.67
CA ASP A 207 -7.32 2.85 -8.32
C ASP A 207 -6.19 3.81 -8.70
N LEU A 208 -4.98 3.59 -8.17
CA LEU A 208 -3.87 4.55 -8.22
C LEU A 208 -2.84 4.14 -9.28
N LEU A 209 -3.26 4.18 -10.53
CA LEU A 209 -2.46 3.79 -11.68
C LEU A 209 -1.83 5.01 -12.36
N LEU A 210 -0.67 4.81 -12.97
CA LEU A 210 -0.08 5.81 -13.85
C LEU A 210 -0.78 5.83 -15.20
N PRO A 211 -0.73 6.95 -15.96
CA PRO A 211 -1.39 7.07 -17.25
C PRO A 211 -0.98 5.96 -18.23
N GLY A 212 -1.98 5.32 -18.84
CA GLY A 212 -1.79 4.23 -19.79
C GLY A 212 -1.62 2.85 -19.17
N GLU A 213 -1.48 2.75 -17.86
CA GLU A 213 -1.34 1.48 -17.15
C GLU A 213 -2.69 0.85 -16.81
N THR A 214 -2.69 -0.45 -16.63
CA THR A 214 -3.89 -1.22 -16.32
C THR A 214 -3.69 -2.05 -15.07
N PHE A 215 -4.79 -2.21 -14.32
CA PHE A 215 -4.84 -3.09 -13.15
C PHE A 215 -5.66 -4.35 -13.48
N THR A 216 -5.14 -5.49 -13.06
CA THR A 216 -5.85 -6.77 -13.12
C THR A 216 -6.01 -7.31 -11.70
N SER A 217 -7.26 -7.42 -11.22
CA SER A 217 -7.54 -8.12 -9.96
C SER A 217 -7.38 -9.63 -10.15
N VAL A 218 -7.01 -10.34 -9.09
CA VAL A 218 -7.03 -11.82 -9.12
C VAL A 218 -8.43 -12.38 -9.41
N LEU A 219 -9.48 -11.60 -9.15
CA LEU A 219 -10.87 -11.98 -9.42
C LEU A 219 -11.25 -11.88 -10.91
N HIS A 220 -10.49 -11.17 -11.75
CA HIS A 220 -10.69 -11.15 -13.21
C HIS A 220 -10.35 -12.48 -13.88
N LEU A 221 -9.55 -13.32 -13.24
CA LEU A 221 -9.06 -14.57 -13.84
C LEU A 221 -10.10 -15.71 -13.85
N GLY A 222 -11.30 -15.44 -13.35
CA GLY A 222 -12.46 -16.31 -13.51
C GLY A 222 -12.72 -17.26 -12.35
N GLU A 223 -13.88 -17.91 -12.44
CA GLU A 223 -14.47 -18.73 -11.37
C GLU A 223 -13.65 -19.95 -10.95
N ARG A 224 -12.80 -20.46 -11.84
CA ARG A 224 -11.87 -21.56 -11.53
C ARG A 224 -11.09 -21.32 -10.25
N TRP A 225 -10.73 -20.05 -9.99
CA TRP A 225 -9.83 -19.66 -8.90
C TRP A 225 -10.56 -19.30 -7.60
N HIS A 226 -11.90 -19.18 -7.62
CA HIS A 226 -12.70 -18.65 -6.50
C HIS A 226 -12.49 -19.40 -5.19
N LYS A 227 -12.12 -20.70 -5.23
CA LYS A 227 -11.88 -21.51 -4.04
C LYS A 227 -10.58 -21.19 -3.30
N ARG A 228 -9.67 -20.43 -3.93
CA ARG A 228 -8.33 -20.19 -3.41
C ARG A 228 -7.86 -18.73 -3.44
N VAL A 229 -8.72 -17.79 -3.87
CA VAL A 229 -8.39 -16.37 -3.92
C VAL A 229 -9.25 -15.56 -2.97
N ILE A 230 -8.62 -14.58 -2.35
CA ILE A 230 -9.25 -13.53 -1.56
C ILE A 230 -8.64 -12.21 -2.02
N SER A 231 -9.46 -11.24 -2.42
CA SER A 231 -8.98 -9.88 -2.72
C SER A 231 -9.32 -8.95 -1.57
N ALA A 232 -8.39 -8.08 -1.16
CA ALA A 232 -8.61 -7.05 -0.16
C ALA A 232 -8.58 -5.67 -0.80
N THR A 233 -9.59 -4.84 -0.53
CA THR A 233 -9.72 -3.50 -1.07
C THR A 233 -10.20 -2.49 -0.03
N ALA A 234 -9.95 -1.20 -0.28
CA ALA A 234 -10.40 -0.11 0.59
C ALA A 234 -10.41 1.23 -0.14
N ALA A 235 -11.30 2.13 0.24
CA ALA A 235 -11.31 3.53 -0.23
C ALA A 235 -10.14 4.37 0.34
N SER A 236 -9.40 3.83 1.30
CA SER A 236 -8.46 4.59 2.14
C SER A 236 -7.28 5.17 1.38
N LYS A 237 -6.70 4.44 0.42
CA LYS A 237 -5.56 4.92 -0.38
C LYS A 237 -6.02 5.78 -1.55
N THR A 238 -7.15 5.45 -2.12
CA THR A 238 -7.75 6.13 -3.25
C THR A 238 -8.17 7.56 -2.90
N PHE A 239 -8.80 7.74 -1.74
CA PHE A 239 -9.43 9.02 -1.36
C PHE A 239 -8.83 9.69 -0.11
N GLY A 240 -7.68 9.21 0.40
CA GLY A 240 -7.03 9.80 1.57
C GLY A 240 -7.75 9.53 2.89
N LEU A 241 -8.48 8.42 3.02
CA LEU A 241 -9.35 8.09 4.15
C LEU A 241 -8.74 7.08 5.13
N SER A 242 -7.42 7.05 5.25
CA SER A 242 -6.71 6.01 6.02
C SER A 242 -7.10 5.94 7.51
N SER A 243 -7.49 7.06 8.13
CA SER A 243 -7.95 7.09 9.52
C SER A 243 -9.37 6.56 9.71
N LEU A 244 -10.18 6.56 8.67
CA LEU A 244 -11.58 6.10 8.69
C LEU A 244 -11.71 4.58 8.46
N ARG A 245 -10.69 3.85 8.53
CA ARG A 245 -10.50 2.40 8.68
C ARG A 245 -11.68 1.51 8.26
N ILE A 246 -12.09 1.55 7.01
CA ILE A 246 -13.02 0.57 6.44
C ILE A 246 -12.38 -0.09 5.23
N SER A 247 -12.44 -1.42 5.16
CA SER A 247 -11.93 -2.23 4.07
C SER A 247 -12.85 -3.40 3.78
N ASN A 248 -12.73 -3.97 2.59
CA ASN A 248 -13.52 -5.10 2.16
C ASN A 248 -12.63 -6.24 1.69
N PHE A 249 -12.92 -7.44 2.18
CA PHE A 249 -12.36 -8.67 1.68
C PHE A 249 -13.39 -9.32 0.77
N LEU A 250 -13.04 -9.50 -0.48
CA LEU A 250 -13.87 -10.09 -1.50
C LEU A 250 -13.57 -11.58 -1.54
N ILE A 251 -14.49 -12.39 -1.00
CA ILE A 251 -14.31 -13.84 -0.81
C ILE A 251 -15.39 -14.59 -1.58
N PRO A 252 -15.11 -15.04 -2.82
CA PRO A 252 -16.10 -15.74 -3.62
C PRO A 252 -16.52 -17.10 -3.06
N ASP A 253 -15.56 -17.87 -2.51
CA ASP A 253 -15.85 -19.19 -1.94
C ASP A 253 -16.75 -19.08 -0.70
N PRO A 254 -17.93 -19.72 -0.70
CA PRO A 254 -18.88 -19.59 0.41
C PRO A 254 -18.38 -20.22 1.71
N THR A 255 -17.53 -21.25 1.64
CA THR A 255 -16.99 -21.92 2.84
C THR A 255 -15.92 -21.04 3.51
N LEU A 256 -15.00 -20.49 2.74
CA LEU A 256 -14.00 -19.54 3.24
C LEU A 256 -14.69 -18.28 3.82
N ARG A 257 -15.67 -17.76 3.09
CA ARG A 257 -16.44 -16.58 3.49
C ARG A 257 -17.16 -16.80 4.82
N GLN A 258 -17.90 -17.90 4.97
CA GLN A 258 -18.60 -18.20 6.23
C GLN A 258 -17.65 -18.36 7.41
N ARG A 259 -16.50 -19.01 7.21
CA ARG A 259 -15.47 -19.11 8.24
C ARG A 259 -14.92 -17.75 8.64
N PHE A 260 -14.70 -16.86 7.66
CA PHE A 260 -14.21 -15.51 7.92
C PHE A 260 -15.23 -14.66 8.68
N LEU A 261 -16.49 -14.67 8.25
CA LEU A 261 -17.59 -13.97 8.94
C LEU A 261 -17.75 -14.45 10.39
N SER A 262 -17.69 -15.77 10.62
CA SER A 262 -17.74 -16.32 11.98
C SER A 262 -16.55 -15.89 12.84
N ARG A 263 -15.40 -15.66 12.24
CA ARG A 263 -14.24 -15.11 12.95
C ARG A 263 -14.41 -13.64 13.28
N LEU A 264 -14.97 -12.84 12.38
CA LEU A 264 -15.28 -11.42 12.64
C LEU A 264 -16.25 -11.29 13.81
N ASP A 265 -17.35 -12.05 13.78
CA ASP A 265 -18.35 -12.10 14.85
C ASP A 265 -17.71 -12.49 16.19
N ALA A 266 -16.95 -13.58 16.23
CA ALA A 266 -16.28 -14.06 17.45
C ALA A 266 -15.29 -13.06 18.05
N HIS A 267 -14.81 -12.09 17.28
CA HIS A 267 -13.89 -11.04 17.74
C HIS A 267 -14.59 -9.68 17.92
N GLY A 268 -15.91 -9.59 17.68
CA GLY A 268 -16.66 -8.34 17.73
C GLY A 268 -16.20 -7.31 16.70
N LEU A 269 -15.77 -7.76 15.53
CA LEU A 269 -15.24 -6.92 14.43
C LEU A 269 -16.25 -6.73 13.28
N ASP A 270 -17.49 -7.05 13.51
CA ASP A 270 -18.64 -6.90 12.61
C ASP A 270 -19.41 -5.59 12.82
N VAL A 271 -18.98 -4.75 13.76
CA VAL A 271 -19.55 -3.42 14.04
C VAL A 271 -18.73 -2.35 13.31
N PHE A 272 -19.40 -1.40 12.66
CA PHE A 272 -18.76 -0.41 11.81
C PHE A 272 -18.96 1.02 12.33
N ASN A 273 -17.91 1.83 12.17
CA ASN A 273 -17.98 3.25 12.44
C ASN A 273 -18.85 3.96 11.37
N ALA A 274 -19.88 4.68 11.82
CA ALA A 274 -20.82 5.39 10.95
C ALA A 274 -20.13 6.37 9.98
N LEU A 275 -19.09 7.07 10.44
CA LEU A 275 -18.36 8.03 9.61
C LEU A 275 -17.55 7.28 8.52
N SER A 276 -17.03 6.11 8.83
CA SER A 276 -16.27 5.29 7.87
C SER A 276 -17.15 4.78 6.75
N VAL A 277 -18.35 4.26 7.10
CA VAL A 277 -19.34 3.79 6.13
C VAL A 277 -19.79 4.94 5.23
N GLN A 278 -20.20 6.08 5.83
CA GLN A 278 -20.63 7.26 5.10
C GLN A 278 -19.54 7.78 4.14
N ALA A 279 -18.31 7.91 4.62
CA ALA A 279 -17.20 8.40 3.82
C ALA A 279 -16.90 7.49 2.62
N ALA A 280 -16.84 6.18 2.81
CA ALA A 280 -16.55 5.24 1.74
C ALA A 280 -17.68 5.21 0.70
N THR A 281 -18.94 5.17 1.14
CA THR A 281 -20.11 5.21 0.26
C THR A 281 -20.12 6.45 -0.62
N THR A 282 -19.92 7.63 -0.02
CA THR A 282 -19.88 8.90 -0.76
C THR A 282 -18.69 8.95 -1.72
N ALA A 283 -17.52 8.51 -1.27
CA ALA A 283 -16.30 8.51 -2.09
C ALA A 283 -16.49 7.69 -3.38
N TRP A 284 -17.03 6.49 -3.31
CA TRP A 284 -17.28 5.64 -4.47
C TRP A 284 -18.39 6.18 -5.38
N ASN A 285 -19.44 6.79 -4.83
CA ASN A 285 -20.56 7.30 -5.62
C ASN A 285 -20.25 8.63 -6.31
N GLU A 286 -19.53 9.55 -5.64
CA GLU A 286 -19.52 10.95 -6.03
C GLU A 286 -18.14 11.50 -6.38
N SER A 287 -17.03 10.80 -5.98
CA SER A 287 -15.69 11.39 -6.05
C SER A 287 -14.82 10.90 -7.22
N ARG A 288 -15.42 10.36 -8.28
CA ARG A 288 -14.68 9.90 -9.46
C ARG A 288 -13.88 11.04 -10.11
N GLN A 289 -14.49 12.21 -10.33
CA GLN A 289 -13.83 13.33 -10.97
C GLN A 289 -12.68 13.89 -10.11
N TRP A 290 -12.84 13.88 -8.78
CA TRP A 290 -11.78 14.24 -7.86
C TRP A 290 -10.57 13.30 -8.00
N LEU A 291 -10.82 12.00 -8.04
CA LEU A 291 -9.77 10.98 -8.23
C LEU A 291 -9.06 11.16 -9.57
N ASP A 292 -9.80 11.33 -10.67
CA ASP A 292 -9.20 11.48 -11.99
C ASP A 292 -8.29 12.73 -12.04
N SER A 293 -8.74 13.85 -11.44
CA SER A 293 -7.90 15.06 -11.30
C SER A 293 -6.66 14.83 -10.40
N LEU A 294 -6.80 14.04 -9.35
CA LEU A 294 -5.68 13.67 -8.47
C LEU A 294 -4.65 12.80 -9.22
N LEU A 295 -5.11 11.83 -10.01
CA LEU A 295 -4.21 10.95 -10.78
C LEU A 295 -3.39 11.75 -11.79
N ASP A 296 -4.00 12.72 -12.48
CA ASP A 296 -3.28 13.61 -13.40
C ASP A 296 -2.20 14.42 -12.65
N TYR A 297 -2.54 14.96 -11.49
CA TYR A 297 -1.60 15.71 -10.67
C TYR A 297 -0.46 14.85 -10.15
N LEU A 298 -0.75 13.63 -9.67
CA LEU A 298 0.26 12.68 -9.19
C LEU A 298 1.19 12.21 -10.32
N ALA A 299 0.65 11.98 -11.51
CA ALA A 299 1.42 11.60 -12.69
C ALA A 299 2.39 12.73 -13.09
N GLU A 300 1.93 13.98 -13.09
CA GLU A 300 2.77 15.14 -13.36
C GLU A 300 3.86 15.33 -12.29
N ASN A 301 3.51 15.19 -11.01
CA ASN A 301 4.46 15.22 -9.90
C ASN A 301 5.54 14.15 -10.04
N ARG A 302 5.13 12.91 -10.38
CA ARG A 302 6.08 11.82 -10.59
C ARG A 302 7.01 12.09 -11.77
N ARG A 303 6.47 12.50 -12.93
CA ARG A 303 7.24 12.83 -14.11
C ARG A 303 8.30 13.88 -13.81
N TRP A 304 7.87 14.99 -13.22
CA TRP A 304 8.76 16.08 -12.82
C TRP A 304 9.86 15.61 -11.85
N PHE A 305 9.48 14.83 -10.82
CA PHE A 305 10.47 14.34 -9.84
C PHE A 305 11.49 13.41 -10.48
N VAL A 306 11.07 12.53 -11.38
CA VAL A 306 11.96 11.62 -12.12
C VAL A 306 12.92 12.41 -13.02
N GLU A 307 12.44 13.42 -13.74
CA GLU A 307 13.26 14.32 -14.57
C GLU A 307 14.34 15.02 -13.72
N GLN A 308 13.92 15.63 -12.59
CA GLN A 308 14.86 16.31 -11.69
C GLN A 308 15.86 15.35 -11.04
N ALA A 309 15.43 14.18 -10.65
CA ALA A 309 16.31 13.17 -10.07
C ALA A 309 17.34 12.67 -11.11
N THR A 310 16.92 12.42 -12.34
CA THR A 310 17.79 11.98 -13.45
C THR A 310 18.85 13.03 -13.77
N GLU A 311 18.48 14.30 -13.80
CA GLU A 311 19.40 15.40 -14.12
C GLU A 311 20.39 15.71 -12.99
N HIS A 312 19.92 15.65 -11.74
CA HIS A 312 20.67 16.23 -10.62
C HIS A 312 21.20 15.21 -9.61
N LEU A 313 20.71 13.97 -9.62
CA LEU A 313 21.09 12.94 -8.64
C LEU A 313 21.76 11.73 -9.33
N PRO A 314 23.04 11.86 -9.79
CA PRO A 314 23.71 10.81 -10.55
C PRO A 314 23.95 9.52 -9.76
N TRP A 315 23.78 9.59 -8.44
CA TRP A 315 23.89 8.48 -7.52
C TRP A 315 22.56 7.72 -7.33
N ALA A 316 21.44 8.31 -7.74
CA ALA A 316 20.11 7.72 -7.59
C ALA A 316 19.64 7.06 -8.89
N ARG A 317 18.91 5.96 -8.77
CA ARG A 317 18.15 5.36 -9.86
C ARG A 317 16.69 5.20 -9.41
N ILE A 318 15.79 5.78 -10.19
CA ILE A 318 14.36 5.61 -9.94
C ILE A 318 13.88 4.32 -10.59
N VAL A 319 13.25 3.47 -9.80
CA VAL A 319 12.67 2.21 -10.30
C VAL A 319 11.41 2.52 -11.12
N PRO A 320 11.27 1.94 -12.32
CA PRO A 320 10.04 2.02 -13.11
C PRO A 320 8.84 1.50 -12.31
N ALA A 321 7.72 2.19 -12.42
CA ALA A 321 6.47 1.83 -11.74
C ALA A 321 5.27 2.04 -12.66
N GLN A 322 4.19 1.35 -12.38
CA GLN A 322 2.94 1.37 -13.11
C GLN A 322 1.79 1.91 -12.25
N GLY A 323 1.95 1.90 -10.93
CA GLY A 323 0.92 2.38 -10.01
C GLY A 323 1.50 2.91 -8.71
N THR A 324 0.61 3.31 -7.82
CA THR A 324 0.82 3.98 -6.54
C THR A 324 1.37 5.41 -6.68
N TYR A 325 1.27 6.19 -5.62
CA TYR A 325 1.97 7.48 -5.49
C TYR A 325 3.31 7.34 -4.73
N LEU A 326 3.84 6.12 -4.67
CA LEU A 326 5.10 5.84 -3.99
C LEU A 326 6.22 5.74 -5.04
N LEU A 327 7.38 6.29 -4.70
CA LEU A 327 8.54 6.24 -5.55
C LEU A 327 9.62 5.42 -4.85
N TRP A 328 10.09 4.36 -5.53
CA TRP A 328 11.15 3.50 -5.06
C TRP A 328 12.47 3.91 -5.69
N MET A 329 13.45 4.30 -4.87
CA MET A 329 14.73 4.87 -5.32
C MET A 329 15.88 4.00 -4.85
N ASP A 330 16.67 3.53 -5.79
CA ASP A 330 17.94 2.84 -5.54
C ASP A 330 19.05 3.85 -5.24
N CYS A 331 19.64 3.75 -4.05
CA CYS A 331 20.70 4.61 -3.56
C CYS A 331 22.05 3.86 -3.43
N LYS A 332 22.15 2.62 -3.90
CA LYS A 332 23.34 1.75 -3.72
C LYS A 332 24.63 2.35 -4.26
N LYS A 333 24.57 3.21 -5.28
CA LYS A 333 25.74 3.92 -5.81
C LYS A 333 26.43 4.85 -4.79
N LEU A 334 25.74 5.20 -3.69
CA LEU A 334 26.35 5.95 -2.59
C LEU A 334 27.37 5.11 -1.81
N GLY A 335 27.29 3.78 -1.87
CA GLY A 335 28.18 2.86 -1.14
C GLY A 335 28.00 2.92 0.37
N LEU A 336 26.79 3.28 0.84
CA LEU A 336 26.44 3.45 2.25
C LEU A 336 25.68 2.23 2.76
N ASP A 337 25.86 1.89 4.04
CA ASP A 337 24.95 0.99 4.74
C ASP A 337 23.61 1.69 5.08
N ASP A 338 22.63 0.94 5.59
CA ASP A 338 21.28 1.48 5.83
C ASP A 338 21.25 2.57 6.93
N GLU A 339 22.10 2.49 7.95
CA GLU A 339 22.17 3.52 9.01
C GLU A 339 22.85 4.80 8.49
N GLN A 340 23.90 4.67 7.71
CA GLN A 340 24.55 5.77 7.04
C GLN A 340 23.62 6.44 6.02
N LEU A 341 22.88 5.64 5.26
CA LEU A 341 21.88 6.14 4.31
C LEU A 341 20.78 6.91 5.04
N LYS A 342 20.26 6.37 6.15
CA LYS A 342 19.29 7.06 7.00
C LYS A 342 19.82 8.41 7.49
N TRP A 343 21.03 8.44 8.01
CA TRP A 343 21.69 9.67 8.46
C TRP A 343 21.82 10.69 7.33
N VAL A 344 22.28 10.27 6.15
CA VAL A 344 22.41 11.18 4.99
C VAL A 344 21.07 11.75 4.57
N MET A 345 20.00 10.97 4.57
CA MET A 345 18.65 11.46 4.24
C MET A 345 18.16 12.47 5.27
N ALA A 346 18.40 12.23 6.56
CA ALA A 346 17.94 13.11 7.62
C ALA A 346 18.82 14.37 7.74
N ASP A 347 20.12 14.20 7.95
CA ASP A 347 21.01 15.29 8.37
C ASP A 347 21.55 16.11 7.19
N VAL A 348 21.69 15.52 6.00
CA VAL A 348 22.17 16.21 4.81
C VAL A 348 21.01 16.65 3.93
N ALA A 349 20.12 15.73 3.56
CA ALA A 349 18.99 16.04 2.69
C ALA A 349 17.84 16.74 3.42
N GLY A 350 17.68 16.55 4.72
CA GLY A 350 16.58 17.13 5.51
C GLY A 350 15.22 16.47 5.25
N ILE A 351 15.21 15.21 4.82
CA ILE A 351 14.00 14.46 4.52
C ILE A 351 13.92 13.20 5.38
N ALA A 352 12.70 12.74 5.64
CA ALA A 352 12.42 11.49 6.32
C ALA A 352 11.70 10.52 5.36
N PRO A 353 12.41 9.71 4.56
CA PRO A 353 11.84 8.68 3.70
C PRO A 353 11.53 7.40 4.49
N SER A 354 10.79 6.46 3.92
CA SER A 354 10.85 5.07 4.42
C SER A 354 12.16 4.43 3.97
N MET A 355 12.94 3.92 4.92
CA MET A 355 14.17 3.19 4.60
C MET A 355 13.83 1.85 3.97
N GLY A 356 14.58 1.48 2.94
CA GLY A 356 14.31 0.26 2.17
C GLY A 356 14.44 -1.01 2.99
N SER A 357 15.32 -1.06 3.98
CA SER A 357 15.45 -2.18 4.93
C SER A 357 14.15 -2.49 5.70
N SER A 358 13.23 -1.51 5.85
CA SER A 358 11.91 -1.74 6.45
C SER A 358 10.96 -2.57 5.57
N PHE A 359 11.35 -2.84 4.32
CA PHE A 359 10.63 -3.69 3.36
C PHE A 359 11.27 -5.08 3.18
N GLY A 360 12.07 -5.49 4.14
CA GLY A 360 12.82 -6.75 4.12
C GLY A 360 14.22 -6.61 3.51
N PRO A 361 15.02 -7.71 3.52
CA PRO A 361 16.42 -7.69 3.10
C PRO A 361 16.64 -7.20 1.66
N ALA A 362 15.69 -7.49 0.76
CA ALA A 362 15.74 -7.05 -0.63
C ALA A 362 15.64 -5.53 -0.80
N GLY A 363 15.25 -4.80 0.23
CA GLY A 363 15.13 -3.35 0.21
C GLY A 363 16.39 -2.59 0.68
N SER A 364 17.43 -3.27 1.18
CA SER A 364 18.66 -2.60 1.65
C SER A 364 19.29 -1.76 0.54
N GLY A 365 19.72 -0.54 0.90
CA GLY A 365 20.28 0.44 -0.03
C GLY A 365 19.24 1.22 -0.86
N PHE A 366 17.93 1.00 -0.61
CA PHE A 366 16.85 1.78 -1.22
C PHE A 366 16.20 2.72 -0.22
N ILE A 367 15.44 3.68 -0.77
CA ILE A 367 14.46 4.48 -0.02
C ILE A 367 13.12 4.51 -0.75
N ARG A 368 12.02 4.66 0.01
CA ARG A 368 10.71 4.91 -0.58
C ARG A 368 10.25 6.32 -0.22
N LEU A 369 9.88 7.09 -1.22
CA LEU A 369 9.31 8.43 -1.07
C LEU A 369 7.81 8.40 -1.34
N ASN A 370 7.05 9.16 -0.55
CA ASN A 370 5.63 9.41 -0.80
C ASN A 370 5.50 10.70 -1.63
N LEU A 371 4.98 10.58 -2.86
CA LEU A 371 4.71 11.71 -3.76
C LEU A 371 3.27 12.24 -3.65
N GLY A 372 2.45 11.70 -2.77
CA GLY A 372 1.09 12.16 -2.50
C GLY A 372 1.06 13.45 -1.67
N CYS A 373 1.71 14.49 -2.16
CA CYS A 373 1.87 15.79 -1.50
C CYS A 373 1.94 16.94 -2.54
N PRO A 374 1.73 18.20 -2.12
CA PRO A 374 1.92 19.37 -2.97
C PRO A 374 3.32 19.42 -3.62
N ARG A 375 3.39 19.94 -4.86
CA ARG A 375 4.62 20.08 -5.64
C ARG A 375 5.74 20.74 -4.84
N THR A 376 5.44 21.76 -4.05
CA THR A 376 6.42 22.46 -3.20
C THR A 376 7.20 21.52 -2.29
N TYR A 377 6.57 20.46 -1.75
CA TYR A 377 7.28 19.49 -0.93
C TYR A 377 8.24 18.61 -1.74
N LEU A 378 7.89 18.33 -2.99
CA LEU A 378 8.79 17.59 -3.90
C LEU A 378 9.99 18.45 -4.31
N GLU A 379 9.79 19.74 -4.53
CA GLU A 379 10.85 20.71 -4.79
C GLU A 379 11.83 20.79 -3.60
N MET A 380 11.31 20.93 -2.39
CA MET A 380 12.12 20.87 -1.16
C MET A 380 12.90 19.57 -1.03
N ALA A 381 12.28 18.43 -1.37
CA ALA A 381 12.95 17.13 -1.31
C ALA A 381 14.11 17.03 -2.32
N ILE A 382 13.90 17.44 -3.56
CA ILE A 382 14.95 17.48 -4.60
C ILE A 382 16.09 18.40 -4.19
N ASP A 383 15.81 19.59 -3.66
CA ASP A 383 16.82 20.54 -3.21
C ASP A 383 17.61 20.00 -2.02
N GLY A 384 16.96 19.24 -1.15
CA GLY A 384 17.63 18.48 -0.08
C GLY A 384 18.57 17.41 -0.64
N LEU A 385 18.07 16.56 -1.52
CA LEU A 385 18.81 15.45 -2.13
C LEU A 385 20.03 15.93 -2.96
N LYS A 386 19.95 17.08 -3.61
CA LYS A 386 21.10 17.71 -4.32
C LYS A 386 22.28 18.04 -3.42
N ARG A 387 22.09 18.18 -2.10
CA ARG A 387 23.20 18.44 -1.14
C ARG A 387 24.07 17.20 -0.90
N ILE A 388 23.57 16.01 -1.27
CA ILE A 388 24.31 14.76 -1.11
C ILE A 388 25.45 14.73 -2.16
N SER A 389 26.68 14.74 -1.70
CA SER A 389 27.88 14.76 -2.53
C SER A 389 28.98 13.86 -1.95
N VAL A 390 30.01 13.57 -2.73
CA VAL A 390 31.16 12.80 -2.26
C VAL A 390 31.82 13.44 -1.03
N LYS A 391 31.74 14.78 -0.90
CA LYS A 391 32.30 15.49 0.28
C LYS A 391 31.48 15.24 1.54
N THR A 392 30.14 15.27 1.39
CA THR A 392 29.23 15.02 2.52
C THR A 392 29.31 13.57 3.00
N ILE A 393 29.48 12.62 2.08
CA ILE A 393 29.65 11.20 2.40
C ILE A 393 30.94 10.94 3.19
N LYS A 394 32.07 11.63 2.87
CA LYS A 394 33.32 11.49 3.62
C LYS A 394 33.24 12.04 5.05
N GLY A 395 32.26 12.85 5.38
CA GLY A 395 32.06 13.41 6.71
C GLY A 395 31.09 12.60 7.59
N ILE A 396 30.61 11.42 7.12
CA ILE A 396 29.69 10.58 7.90
C ILE A 396 30.43 10.06 9.14
N PRO A 397 29.84 10.15 10.34
CA PRO A 397 30.37 9.51 11.52
C PRO A 397 30.52 8.01 11.29
N THR A 398 31.71 7.49 11.39
CA THR A 398 31.92 6.03 11.44
C THR A 398 31.34 5.55 12.74
N GLY A 399 30.24 4.79 12.68
CA GLY A 399 29.56 4.24 13.85
C GLY A 399 30.57 3.55 14.77
N GLY A 400 30.52 3.94 16.05
CA GLY A 400 31.24 3.28 17.12
C GLY A 400 30.48 2.05 17.60
#